data_d83efd122d29025ea3639d32719e4a24
#
_entry.id   d83efd122d29025ea3639d32719e4a24
#
_cell.length_a   1.000
_cell.length_b   1.000
_cell.length_c   1.000
_cell.angle_alpha   90.00
_cell.angle_beta   90.00
_cell.angle_gamma   90.00
#
_symmetry.space_group_name_H-M   'P 1'
#
loop_
_entity.id
_entity.type
_entity.pdbx_description
1 polymer ?
#
loop_
_entity_poly.entity_id
_entity_poly.type
_entity_poly.pdbx_seq_one_letter_code
_entity_poly.pdbx_strand_id
1 'polypeptide(L)'
;MINAGRYKVCFFELSPEIQDDVLKRMARLIDENREWYDRGNYGHLCNILPTLAIDEALQASGKTPKESLGILSKYMWGALKPEKMQRLAKKSFFVPLMKIVVPLRFKMGSGKGWRYVWHKDTDGPNEFHFECIECLYKHIFEKYGVMDRFSPMFCHSDIINYGNLPYTDFIRTQTLCQGGGSL
;
A
#
# COMPACT_ATOMS: atom_id res chain seq x y z
N MET A 1 9.44 -7.87 -18.59
CA MET A 1 8.59 -6.66 -18.51
C MET A 1 8.40 -6.34 -17.03
N ILE A 2 8.81 -5.16 -16.58
CA ILE A 2 8.66 -4.76 -15.17
C ILE A 2 7.19 -4.51 -14.90
N ASN A 3 6.64 -5.17 -13.87
CA ASN A 3 5.29 -4.89 -13.42
C ASN A 3 5.30 -3.61 -12.57
N ALA A 4 4.90 -2.49 -13.15
CA ALA A 4 4.84 -1.20 -12.48
C ALA A 4 3.57 -1.01 -11.61
N GLY A 5 2.78 -2.08 -11.42
CA GLY A 5 1.59 -2.03 -10.57
C GLY A 5 0.65 -0.88 -10.92
N ARG A 6 0.33 -0.05 -9.92
CA ARG A 6 -0.53 1.13 -10.07
C ARG A 6 0.12 2.27 -10.88
N TYR A 7 1.43 2.24 -11.06
CA TYR A 7 2.19 3.29 -11.74
C TYR A 7 2.44 3.03 -13.23
N LYS A 8 1.80 2.02 -13.82
CA LYS A 8 1.98 1.69 -15.24
C LYS A 8 1.69 2.90 -16.15
N VAL A 9 0.60 3.60 -15.91
CA VAL A 9 0.25 4.80 -16.70
C VAL A 9 1.26 5.92 -16.46
N CYS A 10 1.60 6.20 -15.20
CA CYS A 10 2.63 7.16 -14.85
C CYS A 10 3.94 6.90 -15.60
N PHE A 11 4.42 5.67 -15.59
CA PHE A 11 5.66 5.29 -16.25
C PHE A 11 5.64 5.60 -17.76
N PHE A 12 4.56 5.30 -18.46
CA PHE A 12 4.46 5.55 -19.90
C PHE A 12 4.26 7.04 -20.26
N GLU A 13 3.89 7.88 -19.32
CA GLU A 13 3.79 9.34 -19.51
C GLU A 13 5.12 10.07 -19.24
N LEU A 14 6.13 9.39 -18.69
CA LEU A 14 7.48 9.95 -18.52
C LEU A 14 8.23 10.03 -19.86
N SER A 15 9.20 10.93 -19.94
CA SER A 15 10.09 10.97 -21.12
C SER A 15 10.92 9.67 -21.23
N PRO A 16 11.38 9.30 -22.45
CA PRO A 16 12.19 8.09 -22.64
C PRO A 16 13.42 8.02 -21.73
N GLU A 17 14.08 9.15 -21.52
CA GLU A 17 15.29 9.25 -20.68
C GLU A 17 14.95 8.92 -19.20
N ILE A 18 13.82 9.45 -18.71
CA ILE A 18 13.37 9.15 -17.34
C ILE A 18 12.91 7.70 -17.24
N GLN A 19 12.23 7.16 -18.26
CA GLN A 19 11.84 5.74 -18.28
C GLN A 19 13.07 4.82 -18.18
N ASP A 20 14.13 5.11 -18.91
CA ASP A 20 15.39 4.35 -18.85
C ASP A 20 16.04 4.43 -17.46
N ASP A 21 16.04 5.58 -16.82
CA ASP A 21 16.55 5.74 -15.46
C ASP A 21 15.68 4.97 -14.44
N VAL A 22 14.36 5.03 -14.56
CA VAL A 22 13.42 4.21 -13.74
C VAL A 22 13.74 2.72 -13.88
N LEU A 23 14.00 2.22 -15.10
CA LEU A 23 14.30 0.81 -15.32
C LEU A 23 15.61 0.38 -14.64
N LYS A 24 16.66 1.21 -14.71
CA LYS A 24 17.94 0.97 -14.04
C LYS A 24 17.77 0.94 -12.52
N ARG A 25 17.01 1.90 -11.95
CA ARG A 25 16.71 1.96 -10.51
C ARG A 25 15.87 0.77 -10.06
N MET A 26 14.87 0.35 -10.86
CA MET A 26 14.08 -0.84 -10.59
C MET A 26 14.95 -2.10 -10.49
N ALA A 27 15.92 -2.28 -11.40
CA ALA A 27 16.82 -3.43 -11.36
C ALA A 27 17.63 -3.46 -10.05
N ARG A 28 18.18 -2.32 -9.64
CA ARG A 28 18.89 -2.16 -8.36
C ARG A 28 17.97 -2.45 -7.15
N LEU A 29 16.80 -1.81 -7.11
CA LEU A 29 15.85 -1.97 -6.00
C LEU A 29 15.33 -3.40 -5.86
N ILE A 30 15.14 -4.12 -6.97
CA ILE A 30 14.79 -5.55 -6.97
C ILE A 30 15.90 -6.35 -6.31
N ASP A 31 17.15 -6.11 -6.67
CA ASP A 31 18.30 -6.81 -6.11
C ASP A 31 18.47 -6.55 -4.61
N GLU A 32 18.39 -5.29 -4.21
CA GLU A 32 18.53 -4.83 -2.82
C GLU A 32 17.41 -5.32 -1.89
N ASN A 33 16.29 -5.80 -2.42
CA ASN A 33 15.12 -6.22 -1.64
C ASN A 33 14.75 -7.69 -1.89
N ARG A 34 15.69 -8.52 -2.34
CA ARG A 34 15.48 -9.96 -2.64
C ARG A 34 14.93 -10.74 -1.45
N GLU A 35 15.29 -10.37 -0.22
CA GLU A 35 14.84 -11.02 1.01
C GLU A 35 13.33 -10.90 1.25
N TRP A 36 12.66 -9.94 0.60
CA TRP A 36 11.23 -9.71 0.70
C TRP A 36 10.42 -10.40 -0.43
N TYR A 37 11.11 -11.01 -1.41
CA TYR A 37 10.46 -11.66 -2.55
C TYR A 37 9.87 -13.00 -2.14
N ASP A 38 8.55 -13.02 -2.01
CA ASP A 38 7.74 -14.22 -1.90
C ASP A 38 6.39 -14.03 -2.61
N ARG A 39 5.59 -15.09 -2.67
CA ARG A 39 4.29 -15.05 -3.36
C ARG A 39 3.32 -14.03 -2.72
N GLY A 40 3.35 -13.90 -1.40
CA GLY A 40 2.48 -12.96 -0.68
C GLY A 40 2.86 -11.51 -0.93
N ASN A 41 4.17 -11.22 -0.95
CA ASN A 41 4.68 -9.86 -1.08
C ASN A 41 4.74 -9.35 -2.51
N TYR A 42 4.67 -10.21 -3.53
CA TYR A 42 4.84 -9.81 -4.92
C TYR A 42 3.97 -8.61 -5.31
N GLY A 43 2.68 -8.65 -4.98
CA GLY A 43 1.75 -7.56 -5.27
C GLY A 43 2.07 -6.25 -4.55
N HIS A 44 2.61 -6.33 -3.33
CA HIS A 44 3.05 -5.15 -2.56
C HIS A 44 4.32 -4.57 -3.16
N LEU A 45 5.30 -5.41 -3.47
CA LEU A 45 6.56 -4.99 -4.10
C LEU A 45 6.34 -4.33 -5.46
N CYS A 46 5.36 -4.79 -6.24
CA CYS A 46 4.94 -4.15 -7.50
C CYS A 46 4.36 -2.72 -7.31
N ASN A 47 4.09 -2.29 -6.09
CA ASN A 47 3.72 -0.91 -5.80
C ASN A 47 4.86 -0.15 -5.09
N ILE A 48 5.54 -0.78 -4.14
CA ILE A 48 6.62 -0.14 -3.36
C ILE A 48 7.81 0.23 -4.24
N LEU A 49 8.36 -0.74 -4.97
CA LEU A 49 9.59 -0.53 -5.72
C LEU A 49 9.44 0.45 -6.90
N PRO A 50 8.34 0.42 -7.69
CA PRO A 50 8.10 1.47 -8.69
C PRO A 50 7.93 2.86 -8.06
N THR A 51 7.32 2.97 -6.87
CA THR A 51 7.23 4.26 -6.17
C THR A 51 8.63 4.84 -5.94
N LEU A 52 9.53 4.04 -5.37
CA LEU A 52 10.91 4.45 -5.11
C LEU A 52 11.67 4.78 -6.39
N ALA A 53 11.59 3.91 -7.41
CA ALA A 53 12.31 4.10 -8.66
C ALA A 53 11.88 5.36 -9.42
N ILE A 54 10.57 5.60 -9.50
CA ILE A 54 10.02 6.78 -10.18
C ILE A 54 10.34 8.05 -9.37
N ASP A 55 10.23 8.01 -8.05
CA ASP A 55 10.59 9.14 -7.19
C ASP A 55 12.05 9.56 -7.37
N GLU A 56 12.96 8.62 -7.30
CA GLU A 56 14.39 8.88 -7.48
C GLU A 56 14.69 9.42 -8.89
N ALA A 57 14.06 8.87 -9.93
CA ALA A 57 14.27 9.32 -11.30
C ALA A 57 13.70 10.74 -11.54
N LEU A 58 12.53 11.04 -11.00
CA LEU A 58 11.94 12.37 -11.05
C LEU A 58 12.81 13.40 -10.34
N GLN A 59 13.35 13.09 -9.17
CA GLN A 59 14.25 13.98 -8.45
C GLN A 59 15.58 14.18 -9.22
N ALA A 60 16.13 13.12 -9.81
CA ALA A 60 17.30 13.20 -10.66
C ALA A 60 17.08 14.07 -11.92
N SER A 61 15.84 14.13 -12.41
CA SER A 61 15.44 15.01 -13.53
C SER A 61 15.13 16.46 -13.09
N GLY A 62 15.35 16.80 -11.81
CA GLY A 62 15.18 18.16 -11.28
C GLY A 62 13.84 18.43 -10.58
N LYS A 63 12.98 17.42 -10.40
CA LYS A 63 11.78 17.58 -9.59
C LYS A 63 12.11 17.64 -8.10
N THR A 64 11.42 18.50 -7.38
CA THR A 64 11.49 18.50 -5.92
C THR A 64 10.82 17.24 -5.32
N PRO A 65 11.18 16.82 -4.10
CA PRO A 65 10.49 15.73 -3.41
C PRO A 65 8.97 15.92 -3.30
N LYS A 66 8.51 17.17 -3.15
CA LYS A 66 7.09 17.51 -3.08
C LYS A 66 6.37 17.32 -4.42
N GLU A 67 6.98 17.74 -5.51
CA GLU A 67 6.42 17.55 -6.87
C GLU A 67 6.35 16.06 -7.22
N SER A 68 7.41 15.31 -6.93
CA SER A 68 7.44 13.86 -7.15
C SER A 68 6.34 13.15 -6.34
N LEU A 69 6.21 13.46 -5.05
CA LEU A 69 5.14 12.92 -4.20
C LEU A 69 3.75 13.25 -4.75
N GLY A 70 3.53 14.48 -5.25
CA GLY A 70 2.27 14.90 -5.86
C GLY A 70 1.92 14.06 -7.09
N ILE A 71 2.89 13.83 -7.97
CA ILE A 71 2.73 12.97 -9.14
C ILE A 71 2.37 11.54 -8.71
N LEU A 72 3.16 10.94 -7.83
CA LEU A 72 2.98 9.57 -7.36
C LEU A 72 1.64 9.38 -6.66
N SER A 73 1.22 10.31 -5.80
CA SER A 73 -0.06 10.27 -5.10
C SER A 73 -1.24 10.27 -6.08
N LYS A 74 -1.19 11.12 -7.11
CA LYS A 74 -2.23 11.20 -8.16
C LYS A 74 -2.47 9.82 -8.80
N TYR A 75 -1.41 9.14 -9.23
CA TYR A 75 -1.53 7.83 -9.88
C TYR A 75 -1.89 6.72 -8.89
N MET A 76 -1.30 6.75 -7.69
CA MET A 76 -1.61 5.80 -6.63
C MET A 76 -3.09 5.80 -6.27
N TRP A 77 -3.64 6.98 -6.00
CA TRP A 77 -5.03 7.13 -5.56
C TRP A 77 -6.02 7.03 -6.72
N GLY A 78 -5.65 7.51 -7.91
CA GLY A 78 -6.47 7.38 -9.11
C GLY A 78 -6.68 5.93 -9.58
N ALA A 79 -5.83 5.02 -9.16
CA ALA A 79 -5.98 3.58 -9.44
C ALA A 79 -6.93 2.86 -8.48
N LEU A 80 -7.38 3.51 -7.39
CA LEU A 80 -8.30 2.92 -6.41
C LEU A 80 -9.73 2.85 -6.97
N LYS A 81 -10.49 1.87 -6.51
CA LYS A 81 -11.87 1.58 -6.94
C LYS A 81 -12.80 1.43 -5.74
N PRO A 82 -12.99 2.49 -4.92
CA PRO A 82 -13.77 2.43 -3.68
C PRO A 82 -15.23 2.02 -3.91
N GLU A 83 -15.78 2.33 -5.09
CA GLU A 83 -17.17 2.01 -5.45
C GLU A 83 -17.48 0.51 -5.43
N LYS A 84 -16.49 -0.35 -5.62
CA LYS A 84 -16.66 -1.81 -5.50
C LYS A 84 -16.94 -2.22 -4.05
N MET A 85 -16.17 -1.68 -3.14
CA MET A 85 -16.32 -1.94 -1.70
C MET A 85 -17.60 -1.30 -1.18
N GLN A 86 -17.91 -0.08 -1.59
CA GLN A 86 -19.16 0.61 -1.24
C GLN A 86 -20.41 -0.18 -1.68
N ARG A 87 -20.40 -0.78 -2.88
CA ARG A 87 -21.50 -1.65 -3.32
C ARG A 87 -21.65 -2.89 -2.45
N LEU A 88 -20.55 -3.51 -2.05
CA LEU A 88 -20.57 -4.69 -1.19
C LEU A 88 -21.06 -4.33 0.22
N ALA A 89 -20.64 -3.20 0.75
CA ALA A 89 -21.00 -2.73 2.09
C ALA A 89 -22.49 -2.40 2.27
N LYS A 90 -23.26 -2.29 1.17
CA LYS A 90 -24.74 -2.17 1.23
C LYS A 90 -25.45 -3.49 1.64
N LYS A 91 -24.73 -4.59 1.73
CA LYS A 91 -25.29 -5.90 2.09
C LYS A 91 -25.21 -6.13 3.59
N SER A 92 -26.30 -6.59 4.20
CA SER A 92 -26.39 -6.85 5.66
C SER A 92 -25.36 -7.86 6.16
N PHE A 93 -24.90 -8.75 5.31
CA PHE A 93 -23.86 -9.73 5.63
C PHE A 93 -22.42 -9.21 5.44
N PHE A 94 -22.23 -7.91 5.17
CA PHE A 94 -20.91 -7.35 4.86
C PHE A 94 -19.88 -7.59 5.96
N VAL A 95 -20.17 -7.21 7.21
CA VAL A 95 -19.22 -7.38 8.33
C VAL A 95 -18.95 -8.85 8.61
N PRO A 96 -19.96 -9.74 8.73
CA PRO A 96 -19.72 -11.19 8.82
C PRO A 96 -18.84 -11.74 7.68
N LEU A 97 -19.06 -11.29 6.45
CA LEU A 97 -18.24 -11.68 5.32
C LEU A 97 -16.78 -11.20 5.47
N MET A 98 -16.55 -9.97 5.94
CA MET A 98 -15.21 -9.45 6.16
C MET A 98 -14.44 -10.23 7.22
N LYS A 99 -15.09 -10.71 8.28
CA LYS A 99 -14.49 -11.58 9.29
C LYS A 99 -13.87 -12.86 8.72
N ILE A 100 -14.35 -13.33 7.58
CA ILE A 100 -13.86 -14.53 6.90
C ILE A 100 -12.87 -14.16 5.79
N VAL A 101 -13.28 -13.24 4.93
CA VAL A 101 -12.53 -12.91 3.70
C VAL A 101 -11.22 -12.19 4.00
N VAL A 102 -11.21 -11.24 4.95
CA VAL A 102 -10.00 -10.45 5.22
C VAL A 102 -8.87 -11.30 5.79
N PRO A 103 -9.08 -12.12 6.85
CA PRO A 103 -8.01 -13.01 7.32
C PRO A 103 -7.49 -13.98 6.25
N LEU A 104 -8.39 -14.52 5.42
CA LEU A 104 -8.00 -15.42 4.34
C LEU A 104 -7.17 -14.67 3.28
N ARG A 105 -7.58 -13.47 2.89
CA ARG A 105 -6.85 -12.64 1.94
C ARG A 105 -5.47 -12.24 2.47
N PHE A 106 -5.38 -11.90 3.76
CA PHE A 106 -4.11 -11.57 4.38
C PHE A 106 -3.19 -12.79 4.48
N LYS A 107 -3.72 -13.96 4.85
CA LYS A 107 -2.96 -15.22 4.83
C LYS A 107 -2.38 -15.55 3.45
N MET A 108 -3.09 -15.22 2.39
CA MET A 108 -2.67 -15.49 1.00
C MET A 108 -1.81 -14.37 0.40
N GLY A 109 -2.03 -13.14 0.83
CA GLY A 109 -1.45 -11.92 0.25
C GLY A 109 -0.44 -11.21 1.13
N SER A 110 -0.04 -11.80 2.26
CA SER A 110 1.00 -11.27 3.15
C SER A 110 2.11 -12.30 3.29
N GLY A 111 3.31 -11.90 2.91
CA GLY A 111 4.51 -12.71 3.07
C GLY A 111 5.34 -12.28 4.28
N LYS A 112 6.66 -12.45 4.20
CA LYS A 112 7.61 -11.97 5.20
C LYS A 112 7.46 -10.45 5.42
N GLY A 113 7.57 -10.02 6.67
CA GLY A 113 7.43 -8.58 7.03
C GLY A 113 6.00 -8.13 7.32
N TRP A 114 5.08 -9.09 7.45
CA TRP A 114 3.72 -8.84 7.87
C TRP A 114 3.36 -9.66 9.11
N ARG A 115 2.75 -9.01 10.09
CA ARG A 115 2.19 -9.67 11.27
C ARG A 115 0.94 -8.97 11.73
N TYR A 116 -0.10 -9.77 12.05
CA TYR A 116 -1.41 -9.29 12.44
C TYR A 116 -1.86 -9.92 13.75
N VAL A 117 -2.57 -9.14 14.55
CA VAL A 117 -3.33 -9.62 15.72
C VAL A 117 -4.82 -9.52 15.38
N TRP A 118 -5.55 -10.59 15.62
CA TRP A 118 -6.98 -10.71 15.32
C TRP A 118 -7.77 -10.75 16.61
N HIS A 119 -8.75 -9.88 16.77
CA HIS A 119 -9.55 -9.73 17.98
C HIS A 119 -10.90 -10.47 17.91
N LYS A 120 -10.94 -11.64 17.27
CA LYS A 120 -12.17 -12.40 16.98
C LYS A 120 -13.00 -12.75 18.20
N ASP A 121 -12.33 -12.96 19.35
CA ASP A 121 -12.99 -13.37 20.59
C ASP A 121 -13.62 -12.19 21.34
N THR A 122 -13.24 -10.96 21.02
CA THR A 122 -13.74 -9.73 21.64
C THR A 122 -14.69 -8.96 20.74
N ASP A 123 -14.68 -9.22 19.43
CA ASP A 123 -15.54 -8.56 18.46
C ASP A 123 -17.00 -8.97 18.60
N GLY A 124 -17.89 -8.01 18.66
CA GLY A 124 -19.33 -8.23 18.54
C GLY A 124 -19.73 -8.81 17.17
N PRO A 125 -21.00 -9.20 16.97
CA PRO A 125 -21.46 -9.83 15.73
C PRO A 125 -21.26 -8.94 14.49
N ASN A 126 -21.33 -7.62 14.65
CA ASN A 126 -21.18 -6.61 13.60
C ASN A 126 -19.88 -5.81 13.69
N GLU A 127 -18.91 -6.31 14.45
CA GLU A 127 -17.58 -5.71 14.59
C GLU A 127 -16.53 -6.62 13.97
N PHE A 128 -15.51 -6.03 13.39
CA PHE A 128 -14.34 -6.74 12.88
C PHE A 128 -13.11 -5.90 13.15
N HIS A 129 -12.29 -6.37 14.08
CA HIS A 129 -11.10 -5.67 14.55
C HIS A 129 -9.84 -6.51 14.33
N PHE A 130 -8.79 -5.87 13.85
CA PHE A 130 -7.44 -6.42 13.77
C PHE A 130 -6.40 -5.32 13.85
N GLU A 131 -5.21 -5.70 14.25
CA GLU A 131 -4.04 -4.84 14.25
C GLU A 131 -2.98 -5.38 13.28
N CYS A 132 -2.34 -4.49 12.54
CA CYS A 132 -1.12 -4.79 11.81
C CYS A 132 0.05 -4.35 12.71
N ILE A 133 0.79 -5.32 13.26
CA ILE A 133 1.90 -5.07 14.19
C ILE A 133 3.28 -5.18 13.53
N GLU A 134 3.33 -5.61 12.27
CA GLU A 134 4.52 -5.58 11.42
C GLU A 134 4.07 -5.30 9.97
N CYS A 135 4.75 -4.39 9.28
CA CYS A 135 4.35 -3.89 7.97
C CYS A 135 5.53 -3.82 7.02
N LEU A 136 5.46 -4.55 5.90
CA LEU A 136 6.49 -4.55 4.86
C LEU A 136 6.81 -3.15 4.31
N TYR A 137 5.79 -2.28 4.17
CA TYR A 137 5.99 -0.90 3.71
C TYR A 137 6.88 -0.12 4.68
N LYS A 138 6.68 -0.31 5.99
CA LYS A 138 7.51 0.31 7.02
C LYS A 138 8.97 -0.12 6.84
N HIS A 139 9.25 -1.44 6.78
CA HIS A 139 10.60 -1.95 6.61
C HIS A 139 11.32 -1.36 5.41
N ILE A 140 10.66 -1.34 4.25
CA ILE A 140 11.31 -0.87 3.02
C ILE A 140 11.45 0.66 3.05
N PHE A 141 10.44 1.42 3.46
CA PHE A 141 10.55 2.88 3.49
C PHE A 141 11.53 3.40 4.55
N GLU A 142 11.68 2.70 5.67
CA GLU A 142 12.74 2.99 6.67
C GLU A 142 14.13 2.76 6.07
N LYS A 143 14.34 1.64 5.38
CA LYS A 143 15.60 1.31 4.70
C LYS A 143 16.07 2.40 3.75
N TYR A 144 15.16 3.05 3.04
CA TYR A 144 15.45 4.12 2.09
C TYR A 144 15.29 5.54 2.67
N GLY A 145 14.97 5.69 3.95
CA GLY A 145 14.82 7.00 4.61
C GLY A 145 13.68 7.84 4.07
N VAL A 146 12.62 7.22 3.55
CA VAL A 146 11.50 7.90 2.88
C VAL A 146 10.15 7.66 3.56
N MET A 147 10.20 7.20 4.81
CA MET A 147 8.99 6.80 5.54
C MET A 147 8.00 7.95 5.70
N ASP A 148 8.47 9.14 6.09
CA ASP A 148 7.61 10.31 6.31
C ASP A 148 6.91 10.79 5.03
N ARG A 149 7.48 10.50 3.86
CA ARG A 149 6.91 10.90 2.57
C ARG A 149 5.90 9.88 2.05
N PHE A 150 6.24 8.60 2.04
CA PHE A 150 5.43 7.59 1.37
C PHE A 150 4.46 6.86 2.28
N SER A 151 4.76 6.72 3.57
CA SER A 151 3.82 6.05 4.47
C SER A 151 2.46 6.73 4.54
N PRO A 152 2.36 8.07 4.68
CA PRO A 152 1.06 8.73 4.63
C PRO A 152 0.32 8.48 3.33
N MET A 153 1.00 8.49 2.17
CA MET A 153 0.41 8.25 0.86
C MET A 153 -0.21 6.85 0.76
N PHE A 154 0.52 5.81 1.20
CA PHE A 154 0.03 4.43 1.16
C PHE A 154 -1.05 4.18 2.21
N CYS A 155 -0.86 4.62 3.45
CA CYS A 155 -1.85 4.48 4.51
C CYS A 155 -3.14 5.23 4.20
N HIS A 156 -3.08 6.38 3.52
CA HIS A 156 -4.28 7.11 3.11
C HIS A 156 -5.14 6.34 2.10
N SER A 157 -4.57 5.41 1.36
CA SER A 157 -5.33 4.57 0.42
C SER A 157 -6.44 3.75 1.09
N ASP A 158 -6.27 3.40 2.37
CA ASP A 158 -7.30 2.69 3.14
C ASP A 158 -8.47 3.61 3.47
N ILE A 159 -8.19 4.88 3.80
CA ILE A 159 -9.24 5.89 4.02
C ILE A 159 -10.06 6.10 2.74
N ILE A 160 -9.39 6.16 1.58
CA ILE A 160 -10.09 6.30 0.30
C ILE A 160 -10.97 5.08 0.01
N ASN A 161 -10.47 3.87 0.28
CA ASN A 161 -11.21 2.63 -0.02
C ASN A 161 -12.34 2.33 0.97
N TYR A 162 -12.15 2.66 2.26
CA TYR A 162 -13.01 2.19 3.34
C TYR A 162 -13.63 3.31 4.18
N GLY A 163 -13.11 4.53 4.14
CA GLY A 163 -13.56 5.63 5.01
C GLY A 163 -14.96 6.16 4.69
N ASN A 164 -15.57 5.75 3.58
CA ASN A 164 -16.92 6.16 3.19
C ASN A 164 -17.76 4.97 2.75
N LEU A 165 -17.85 3.96 3.63
CA LEU A 165 -18.70 2.79 3.40
C LEU A 165 -20.13 3.08 3.86
N PRO A 166 -21.18 2.71 3.08
CA PRO A 166 -22.55 2.81 3.53
C PRO A 166 -22.83 1.77 4.62
N TYR A 167 -23.51 2.21 5.69
CA TYR A 167 -23.94 1.38 6.81
C TYR A 167 -22.82 0.70 7.63
N THR A 168 -21.58 1.16 7.47
CA THR A 168 -20.43 0.58 8.17
C THR A 168 -19.39 1.66 8.40
N ASP A 169 -18.92 1.81 9.63
CA ASP A 169 -17.84 2.71 9.96
C ASP A 169 -16.48 2.02 9.81
N PHE A 170 -15.55 2.70 9.16
CA PHE A 170 -14.15 2.33 9.13
C PHE A 170 -13.38 3.17 10.14
N ILE A 171 -13.02 2.56 11.26
CA ILE A 171 -12.29 3.23 12.34
C ILE A 171 -10.83 2.78 12.28
N ARG A 172 -9.91 3.74 12.15
CA ARG A 172 -8.47 3.52 12.26
C ARG A 172 -7.88 4.52 13.23
N THR A 173 -7.45 4.03 14.38
CA THR A 173 -6.92 4.86 15.47
C THR A 173 -5.48 5.29 15.23
N GLN A 174 -4.68 4.43 14.61
CA GLN A 174 -3.24 4.71 14.37
C GLN A 174 -2.69 3.89 13.19
N THR A 175 -1.48 4.21 12.77
CA THR A 175 -0.70 3.42 11.80
C THR A 175 0.74 3.25 12.28
N LEU A 176 1.34 2.08 12.03
CA LEU A 176 2.74 1.80 12.38
C LEU A 176 3.71 2.81 11.76
N CYS A 177 3.37 3.31 10.60
CA CYS A 177 4.20 4.22 9.82
C CYS A 177 4.10 5.69 10.29
N GLN A 178 3.21 6.02 11.23
CA GLN A 178 3.00 7.37 11.77
C GLN A 178 3.17 7.40 13.30
N GLY A 179 4.05 6.54 13.81
CA GLY A 179 4.37 6.50 15.23
C GLY A 179 3.39 5.68 16.08
N GLY A 180 2.42 5.01 15.49
CA GLY A 180 1.60 4.03 16.18
C GLY A 180 2.45 2.81 16.55
N GLY A 181 2.74 2.65 17.84
CA GLY A 181 3.26 1.40 18.39
C GLY A 181 2.11 0.43 18.65
N SER A 182 2.39 -0.87 18.68
CA SER A 182 1.51 -1.81 19.37
C SER A 182 1.44 -1.42 20.84
N LEU A 183 0.24 -1.21 21.36
CA LEU A 183 -0.01 -1.09 22.79
C LEU A 183 0.34 -2.38 23.50
#